data_db7bc5108871ab46dc78b8619fc93a31
#
_entry.id   db7bc5108871ab46dc78b8619fc93a31
#
_cell.length_a   1.000
_cell.length_b   1.000
_cell.length_c   1.000
_cell.angle_alpha   90.00
_cell.angle_beta   90.00
_cell.angle_gamma   90.00
#
_symmetry.space_group_name_H-M   'P 1'
#
loop_
_entity.id
_entity.type
_entity.pdbx_description
1 polymer ?
#
loop_
_entity_poly.entity_id
_entity_poly.type
_entity_poly.pdbx_seq_one_letter_code
_entity_poly.pdbx_strand_id
1 'polypeptide(L)'
;MKIIKLDYSTIFILLILFLCGYIRIGLIIMFIVLFHELGHVLVCLFFKYKIINITIYPFGGITKIEKDINTNPNKELILAFAGIFMQIILIFIVKLFSIHDYELFLKYNYSIMLFNLIPIIPLDGSIIVKSILNKFFSFKKSYVLYIIISIISVFLYVIINYKYSINNYLIIGIFI
;
A
#
# COMPACT_ATOMS: atom_id res chain seq x y z
N MET A 1 -12.09 -19.18 13.28
CA MET A 1 -11.68 -17.76 13.42
C MET A 1 -11.60 -17.15 12.02
N LYS A 2 -12.40 -16.11 11.69
CA LYS A 2 -12.30 -15.47 10.37
C LYS A 2 -10.98 -14.65 10.32
N ILE A 3 -10.01 -15.15 9.61
CA ILE A 3 -8.71 -14.47 9.43
C ILE A 3 -8.87 -13.22 8.54
N ILE A 4 -9.81 -13.25 7.59
CA ILE A 4 -10.07 -12.14 6.66
C ILE A 4 -11.36 -11.45 7.07
N LYS A 5 -11.28 -10.12 7.25
CA LYS A 5 -12.42 -9.25 7.57
C LYS A 5 -12.52 -8.15 6.52
N LEU A 6 -13.71 -7.93 6.01
CA LEU A 6 -14.03 -6.76 5.21
C LEU A 6 -14.57 -5.68 6.16
N ASP A 7 -13.96 -4.51 6.14
CA ASP A 7 -14.44 -3.39 6.95
C ASP A 7 -15.74 -2.81 6.38
N TYR A 8 -16.64 -2.37 7.25
CA TYR A 8 -17.93 -1.80 6.81
C TYR A 8 -17.76 -0.56 5.94
N SER A 9 -16.69 0.22 6.15
CA SER A 9 -16.38 1.38 5.31
C SER A 9 -16.13 0.99 3.84
N THR A 10 -15.58 -0.18 3.58
CA THR A 10 -15.37 -0.71 2.22
C THR A 10 -16.70 -0.93 1.50
N ILE A 11 -17.66 -1.54 2.20
CA ILE A 11 -19.00 -1.80 1.65
C ILE A 11 -19.69 -0.45 1.38
N PHE A 12 -19.60 0.48 2.32
CA PHE A 12 -20.22 1.81 2.19
C PHE A 12 -19.66 2.60 1.02
N ILE A 13 -18.33 2.62 0.82
CA ILE A 13 -17.70 3.33 -0.30
C ILE A 13 -18.03 2.66 -1.64
N LEU A 14 -18.05 1.33 -1.71
CA LEU A 14 -18.48 0.63 -2.93
C LEU A 14 -19.93 0.95 -3.29
N LEU A 15 -20.81 1.08 -2.29
CA LEU A 15 -22.20 1.49 -2.50
C LEU A 15 -22.28 2.91 -3.06
N ILE A 16 -21.51 3.86 -2.51
CA ILE A 16 -21.45 5.23 -3.03
C ILE A 16 -20.95 5.22 -4.48
N LEU A 17 -19.88 4.53 -4.77
CA LEU A 17 -19.33 4.41 -6.14
C LEU A 17 -20.35 3.80 -7.10
N PHE A 18 -21.13 2.83 -6.65
CA PHE A 18 -22.23 2.26 -7.43
C PHE A 18 -23.30 3.31 -7.75
N LEU A 19 -23.77 4.04 -6.74
CA LEU A 19 -24.80 5.08 -6.91
C LEU A 19 -24.33 6.24 -7.80
N CYS A 20 -23.03 6.56 -7.75
CA CYS A 20 -22.43 7.58 -8.61
C CYS A 20 -22.05 7.08 -10.02
N GLY A 21 -22.26 5.81 -10.34
CA GLY A 21 -21.88 5.24 -11.65
C GLY A 21 -20.40 4.91 -11.81
N TYR A 22 -19.59 4.99 -10.73
CA TYR A 22 -18.13 4.73 -10.75
C TYR A 22 -17.75 3.35 -10.22
N ILE A 23 -18.68 2.42 -10.10
CA ILE A 23 -18.43 1.08 -9.54
C ILE A 23 -17.29 0.33 -10.24
N ARG A 24 -17.16 0.50 -11.56
CA ARG A 24 -16.11 -0.13 -12.36
C ARG A 24 -14.71 0.30 -11.88
N ILE A 25 -14.53 1.59 -11.65
CA ILE A 25 -13.25 2.13 -11.14
C ILE A 25 -12.99 1.60 -9.74
N GLY A 26 -14.01 1.61 -8.87
CA GLY A 26 -13.90 1.06 -7.52
C GLY A 26 -13.48 -0.41 -7.49
N LEU A 27 -14.02 -1.23 -8.39
CA LEU A 27 -13.65 -2.65 -8.49
C LEU A 27 -12.21 -2.85 -8.99
N ILE A 28 -11.76 -2.02 -9.95
CA ILE A 28 -10.37 -2.05 -10.44
C ILE A 28 -9.40 -1.71 -9.29
N ILE A 29 -9.66 -0.61 -8.57
CA ILE A 29 -8.84 -0.18 -7.44
C ILE A 29 -8.81 -1.26 -6.35
N MET A 30 -9.96 -1.78 -5.98
CA MET A 30 -10.06 -2.84 -4.97
C MET A 30 -9.29 -4.10 -5.39
N PHE A 31 -9.37 -4.50 -6.64
CA PHE A 31 -8.61 -5.64 -7.15
C PHE A 31 -7.10 -5.40 -7.06
N ILE A 32 -6.61 -4.20 -7.46
CA ILE A 32 -5.18 -3.84 -7.38
C ILE A 32 -4.70 -3.87 -5.92
N VAL A 33 -5.48 -3.29 -5.00
CA VAL A 33 -5.15 -3.28 -3.57
C VAL A 33 -5.11 -4.69 -3.00
N LEU A 34 -6.09 -5.54 -3.31
CA LEU A 34 -6.09 -6.93 -2.86
C LEU A 34 -4.88 -7.71 -3.36
N PHE A 35 -4.46 -7.46 -4.61
CA PHE A 35 -3.29 -8.11 -5.19
C PHE A 35 -1.99 -7.62 -4.55
N HIS A 36 -1.91 -6.35 -4.20
CA HIS A 36 -0.82 -5.76 -3.42
C HIS A 36 -0.74 -6.42 -2.03
N GLU A 37 -1.84 -6.49 -1.28
CA GLU A 37 -1.89 -7.13 0.04
C GLU A 37 -1.53 -8.62 -0.01
N LEU A 38 -1.91 -9.30 -1.10
CA LEU A 38 -1.51 -10.70 -1.30
C LEU A 38 0.01 -10.86 -1.27
N GLY A 39 0.77 -9.89 -1.79
CA GLY A 39 2.23 -9.87 -1.70
C GLY A 39 2.73 -9.94 -0.25
N HIS A 40 2.19 -9.10 0.62
CA HIS A 40 2.54 -9.09 2.04
C HIS A 40 2.19 -10.42 2.71
N VAL A 41 1.00 -10.95 2.42
CA VAL A 41 0.56 -12.24 2.96
C VAL A 41 1.48 -13.39 2.53
N LEU A 42 1.87 -13.46 1.25
CA LEU A 42 2.78 -14.49 0.74
C LEU A 42 4.15 -14.45 1.44
N VAL A 43 4.71 -13.25 1.63
CA VAL A 43 5.99 -13.09 2.34
C VAL A 43 5.84 -13.41 3.83
N CYS A 44 4.72 -13.04 4.46
CA CYS A 44 4.44 -13.46 5.85
C CYS A 44 4.41 -14.98 5.98
N LEU A 45 3.77 -15.68 5.06
CA LEU A 45 3.72 -17.15 5.05
C LEU A 45 5.12 -17.75 4.80
N PHE A 46 5.89 -17.19 3.87
CA PHE A 46 7.26 -17.62 3.59
C PHE A 46 8.17 -17.49 4.82
N PHE A 47 8.08 -16.40 5.57
CA PHE A 47 8.82 -16.21 6.81
C PHE A 47 8.19 -16.91 8.03
N LYS A 48 7.08 -17.63 7.83
CA LYS A 48 6.33 -18.33 8.90
C LYS A 48 5.86 -17.39 10.00
N TYR A 49 5.53 -16.13 9.65
CA TYR A 49 4.90 -15.21 10.59
C TYR A 49 3.46 -15.64 10.86
N LYS A 50 3.06 -15.56 12.10
CA LYS A 50 1.67 -15.84 12.47
C LYS A 50 0.80 -14.65 12.11
N ILE A 51 -0.11 -14.84 11.16
CA ILE A 51 -1.08 -13.82 10.76
C ILE A 51 -2.22 -13.86 11.76
N ILE A 52 -2.48 -12.73 12.43
CA ILE A 52 -3.55 -12.58 13.42
C ILE A 52 -4.87 -12.31 12.69
N ASN A 53 -4.90 -11.28 11.84
CA ASN A 53 -6.03 -10.96 10.99
C ASN A 53 -5.58 -10.15 9.77
N ILE A 54 -6.40 -10.17 8.73
CA ILE A 54 -6.29 -9.34 7.54
C ILE A 54 -7.58 -8.54 7.46
N THR A 55 -7.51 -7.22 7.56
CA THR A 55 -8.67 -6.35 7.45
C THR A 55 -8.55 -5.55 6.15
N ILE A 56 -9.56 -5.67 5.29
CA ILE A 56 -9.61 -4.98 4.01
C ILE A 56 -10.41 -3.69 4.20
N TYR A 57 -9.74 -2.56 4.00
CA TYR A 57 -10.30 -1.22 3.97
C TYR A 57 -10.52 -0.76 2.52
N PRO A 58 -11.30 0.30 2.27
CA PRO A 58 -11.57 0.77 0.90
C PRO A 58 -10.30 1.13 0.12
N PHE A 59 -9.26 1.52 0.83
CA PHE A 59 -8.05 2.15 0.32
C PHE A 59 -6.78 1.36 0.66
N GLY A 60 -6.91 0.15 1.12
CA GLY A 60 -5.78 -0.69 1.49
C GLY A 60 -6.19 -1.85 2.35
N GLY A 61 -5.25 -2.74 2.63
CA GLY A 61 -5.40 -3.80 3.62
C GLY A 61 -4.48 -3.56 4.81
N ILE A 62 -4.87 -4.08 5.94
CA ILE A 62 -3.99 -4.13 7.12
C ILE A 62 -3.84 -5.58 7.52
N THR A 63 -2.67 -6.14 7.27
CA THR A 63 -2.30 -7.48 7.73
C THR A 63 -1.63 -7.37 9.09
N LYS A 64 -2.36 -7.74 10.15
CA LYS A 64 -1.79 -7.82 11.49
C LYS A 64 -1.06 -9.14 11.67
N ILE A 65 0.22 -9.06 11.97
CA ILE A 65 1.10 -10.21 12.21
C ILE A 65 1.66 -10.15 13.62
N GLU A 66 1.87 -11.30 14.22
CA GLU A 66 2.61 -11.43 15.46
C GLU A 66 4.10 -11.31 15.12
N LYS A 67 4.71 -10.19 15.51
CA LYS A 67 6.13 -9.91 15.28
C LYS A 67 6.87 -9.91 16.63
N ASP A 68 8.06 -10.49 16.63
CA ASP A 68 9.01 -10.27 17.72
C ASP A 68 9.50 -8.82 17.70
N ILE A 69 9.80 -8.27 18.88
CA ILE A 69 10.26 -6.87 19.04
C ILE A 69 11.56 -6.63 18.25
N ASN A 70 12.39 -7.65 18.05
CA ASN A 70 13.66 -7.62 17.32
C ASN A 70 13.56 -8.31 15.95
N THR A 71 12.62 -7.91 15.10
CA THR A 71 12.57 -8.41 13.73
C THR A 71 13.80 -7.98 12.95
N ASN A 72 14.36 -8.90 12.16
CA ASN A 72 15.50 -8.62 11.28
C ASN A 72 15.11 -7.53 10.26
N PRO A 73 15.83 -6.39 10.17
CA PRO A 73 15.53 -5.31 9.24
C PRO A 73 15.43 -5.77 7.77
N ASN A 74 16.20 -6.79 7.37
CA ASN A 74 16.11 -7.34 6.03
C ASN A 74 14.76 -8.02 5.76
N LYS A 75 14.20 -8.73 6.73
CA LYS A 75 12.88 -9.34 6.59
C LYS A 75 11.77 -8.28 6.51
N GLU A 76 11.88 -7.21 7.29
CA GLU A 76 10.94 -6.08 7.21
C GLU A 76 11.01 -5.38 5.86
N LEU A 77 12.22 -5.22 5.31
CA LEU A 77 12.44 -4.63 4.00
C LEU A 77 11.81 -5.49 2.89
N ILE A 78 12.04 -6.81 2.90
CA ILE A 78 11.44 -7.74 1.93
C ILE A 78 9.92 -7.70 2.05
N LEU A 79 9.39 -7.68 3.27
CA LEU A 79 7.95 -7.60 3.50
C LEU A 79 7.37 -6.32 2.90
N ALA A 80 7.99 -5.16 3.13
CA ALA A 80 7.51 -3.88 2.61
C ALA A 80 7.56 -3.80 1.08
N PHE A 81 8.56 -4.42 0.43
CA PHE A 81 8.61 -4.47 -1.04
C PHE A 81 7.65 -5.49 -1.66
N ALA A 82 7.09 -6.41 -0.88
CA ALA A 82 6.29 -7.50 -1.41
C ALA A 82 5.02 -7.04 -2.14
N GLY A 83 4.32 -6.03 -1.60
CA GLY A 83 3.15 -5.44 -2.23
C GLY A 83 3.49 -4.81 -3.58
N ILE A 84 4.56 -4.00 -3.61
CA ILE A 84 5.06 -3.35 -4.82
C ILE A 84 5.47 -4.39 -5.87
N PHE A 85 6.16 -5.44 -5.46
CA PHE A 85 6.57 -6.52 -6.35
C PHE A 85 5.37 -7.22 -6.99
N MET A 86 4.32 -7.49 -6.21
CA MET A 86 3.08 -8.07 -6.75
C MET A 86 2.40 -7.13 -7.74
N GLN A 87 2.41 -5.82 -7.53
CA GLN A 87 1.88 -4.86 -8.49
C GLN A 87 2.67 -4.83 -9.80
N ILE A 88 4.00 -5.02 -9.75
CA ILE A 88 4.83 -5.18 -10.95
C ILE A 88 4.44 -6.46 -11.71
N ILE A 89 4.27 -7.58 -11.01
CA ILE A 89 3.78 -8.83 -11.63
C ILE A 89 2.43 -8.60 -12.29
N LEU A 90 1.53 -7.87 -11.63
CA LEU A 90 0.21 -7.57 -12.15
C LEU A 90 0.25 -6.76 -13.45
N ILE A 91 1.20 -5.80 -13.58
CA ILE A 91 1.44 -5.06 -14.83
C ILE A 91 1.78 -6.03 -15.97
N PHE A 92 2.67 -6.98 -15.72
CA PHE A 92 3.05 -7.97 -16.75
C PHE A 92 1.86 -8.85 -17.14
N ILE A 93 1.06 -9.32 -16.18
CA ILE A 93 -0.12 -10.14 -16.44
C ILE A 93 -1.12 -9.35 -17.31
N VAL A 94 -1.45 -8.12 -16.92
CA VAL A 94 -2.44 -7.29 -17.61
C VAL A 94 -2.01 -6.99 -19.05
N LYS A 95 -0.71 -6.72 -19.26
CA LYS A 95 -0.15 -6.49 -20.61
C LYS A 95 -0.16 -7.76 -21.46
N LEU A 96 0.19 -8.92 -20.86
CA LEU A 96 0.28 -10.19 -21.58
C LEU A 96 -1.09 -10.63 -22.11
N PHE A 97 -2.14 -10.47 -21.33
CA PHE A 97 -3.49 -10.91 -21.67
C PHE A 97 -4.31 -9.84 -22.41
N SER A 98 -3.72 -8.66 -22.71
CA SER A 98 -4.41 -7.55 -23.39
C SER A 98 -5.82 -7.30 -22.85
N ILE A 99 -5.93 -7.24 -21.52
CA ILE A 99 -7.22 -7.11 -20.82
C ILE A 99 -7.92 -5.82 -21.29
N HIS A 100 -9.22 -5.91 -21.53
CA HIS A 100 -10.00 -4.72 -21.85
C HIS A 100 -9.81 -3.64 -20.78
N ASP A 101 -9.59 -2.37 -21.17
CA ASP A 101 -9.23 -1.24 -20.30
C ASP A 101 -7.86 -1.35 -19.61
N TYR A 102 -6.91 -2.06 -20.20
CA TYR A 102 -5.57 -2.19 -19.63
C TYR A 102 -4.93 -0.84 -19.29
N GLU A 103 -5.17 0.21 -20.07
CA GLU A 103 -4.63 1.56 -19.83
C GLU A 103 -5.17 2.16 -18.53
N LEU A 104 -6.49 2.05 -18.30
CA LEU A 104 -7.11 2.51 -17.07
C LEU A 104 -6.57 1.74 -15.87
N PHE A 105 -6.43 0.43 -16.01
CA PHE A 105 -5.87 -0.44 -15.01
C PHE A 105 -4.42 -0.08 -14.67
N LEU A 106 -3.58 0.11 -15.69
CA LEU A 106 -2.18 0.51 -15.51
C LEU A 106 -2.05 1.85 -14.80
N LYS A 107 -2.90 2.81 -15.18
CA LYS A 107 -2.95 4.13 -14.57
C LYS A 107 -3.15 4.03 -13.04
N TYR A 108 -4.18 3.32 -12.59
CA TYR A 108 -4.45 3.17 -11.16
C TYR A 108 -3.39 2.33 -10.46
N ASN A 109 -2.89 1.28 -11.11
CA ASN A 109 -1.83 0.45 -10.53
C ASN A 109 -0.53 1.22 -10.30
N TYR A 110 -0.10 2.03 -11.27
CA TYR A 110 1.07 2.90 -11.10
C TYR A 110 0.83 3.95 -10.00
N SER A 111 -0.37 4.55 -9.94
CA SER A 111 -0.70 5.54 -8.92
C SER A 111 -0.61 4.96 -7.52
N ILE A 112 -1.22 3.79 -7.30
CA ILE A 112 -1.21 3.10 -6.00
C ILE A 112 0.21 2.66 -5.64
N MET A 113 0.99 2.13 -6.60
CA MET A 113 2.36 1.71 -6.40
C MET A 113 3.26 2.88 -5.98
N LEU A 114 3.18 4.01 -6.71
CA LEU A 114 3.97 5.21 -6.38
C LEU A 114 3.56 5.80 -5.04
N PHE A 115 2.27 5.82 -4.74
CA PHE A 115 1.77 6.29 -3.46
C PHE A 115 2.31 5.46 -2.30
N ASN A 116 2.30 4.12 -2.42
CA ASN A 116 2.84 3.24 -1.40
C ASN A 116 4.36 3.35 -1.24
N LEU A 117 5.09 3.88 -2.20
CA LEU A 117 6.53 4.15 -2.09
C LEU A 117 6.85 5.43 -1.32
N ILE A 118 5.88 6.33 -1.11
CA ILE A 118 6.11 7.57 -0.37
C ILE A 118 6.39 7.22 1.10
N PRO A 119 7.44 7.78 1.72
CA PRO A 119 7.80 7.46 3.10
C PRO A 119 6.88 8.16 4.13
N ILE A 120 5.58 7.96 4.00
CA ILE A 120 4.54 8.47 4.90
C ILE A 120 3.95 7.31 5.70
N ILE A 121 3.89 7.44 7.02
CA ILE A 121 3.23 6.46 7.89
C ILE A 121 1.72 6.48 7.60
N PRO A 122 1.08 5.35 7.34
CA PRO A 122 1.51 3.95 7.52
C PRO A 122 1.93 3.21 6.23
N LEU A 123 2.28 3.91 5.14
CA LEU A 123 2.59 3.33 3.83
C LEU A 123 3.88 2.46 3.86
N ASP A 124 4.03 1.57 2.88
CA ASP A 124 5.19 0.67 2.74
C ASP A 124 6.51 1.43 2.63
N GLY A 125 6.53 2.57 1.91
CA GLY A 125 7.69 3.44 1.80
C GLY A 125 8.24 3.88 3.16
N SER A 126 7.37 4.07 4.14
CA SER A 126 7.79 4.39 5.51
C SER A 126 8.47 3.20 6.19
N ILE A 127 7.98 1.98 5.96
CA ILE A 127 8.56 0.75 6.50
C ILE A 127 9.91 0.48 5.84
N ILE A 128 10.03 0.73 4.52
CA ILE A 128 11.30 0.63 3.78
C ILE A 128 12.35 1.56 4.41
N VAL A 129 12.02 2.84 4.61
CA VAL A 129 12.92 3.82 5.23
C VAL A 129 13.30 3.39 6.64
N LYS A 130 12.33 3.01 7.48
CA LYS A 130 12.59 2.52 8.83
C LYS A 130 13.54 1.32 8.83
N SER A 131 13.32 0.35 7.94
CA SER A 131 14.14 -0.85 7.85
C SER A 131 15.58 -0.54 7.42
N ILE A 132 15.76 0.42 6.52
CA ILE A 132 17.09 0.91 6.12
C ILE A 132 17.78 1.60 7.29
N LEU A 133 17.08 2.53 7.97
CA LEU A 133 17.64 3.25 9.12
C LEU A 133 18.05 2.32 10.26
N ASN A 134 17.30 1.25 10.51
CA ASN A 134 17.61 0.23 11.51
C ASN A 134 18.92 -0.53 11.24
N LYS A 135 19.46 -0.49 10.00
CA LYS A 135 20.76 -1.09 9.67
C LYS A 135 21.94 -0.21 10.08
N PHE A 136 21.75 1.11 10.09
CA PHE A 136 22.84 2.07 10.31
C PHE A 136 22.78 2.77 11.66
N PHE A 137 21.61 2.82 12.29
CA PHE A 137 21.38 3.56 13.53
C PHE A 137 20.81 2.67 14.62
N SER A 138 21.01 3.08 15.89
CA SER A 138 20.34 2.44 17.02
C SER A 138 18.81 2.59 16.91
N PHE A 139 18.09 1.67 17.48
CA PHE A 139 16.62 1.61 17.41
C PHE A 139 15.94 2.96 17.75
N LYS A 140 16.39 3.63 18.83
CA LYS A 140 15.83 4.94 19.23
C LYS A 140 16.06 6.02 18.18
N LYS A 141 17.30 6.13 17.64
CA LYS A 141 17.63 7.11 16.60
C LYS A 141 16.88 6.84 15.31
N SER A 142 16.84 5.59 14.89
CA SER A 142 16.11 5.15 13.71
C SER A 142 14.63 5.53 13.80
N TYR A 143 13.99 5.28 14.95
CA TYR A 143 12.59 5.59 15.17
C TYR A 143 12.29 7.10 15.10
N VAL A 144 13.14 7.93 15.69
CA VAL A 144 12.99 9.39 15.62
C VAL A 144 13.16 9.90 14.19
N LEU A 145 14.22 9.45 13.49
CA LEU A 145 14.45 9.82 12.08
C LEU A 145 13.30 9.39 11.17
N TYR A 146 12.78 8.18 11.36
CA TYR A 146 11.62 7.67 10.62
C TYR A 146 10.40 8.57 10.75
N ILE A 147 10.08 9.06 11.96
CA ILE A 147 8.96 9.98 12.18
C ILE A 147 9.24 11.34 11.50
N ILE A 148 10.44 11.88 11.66
CA ILE A 148 10.81 13.17 11.04
C ILE A 148 10.69 13.09 9.51
N ILE A 149 11.24 12.05 8.90
CA ILE A 149 11.14 11.82 7.44
C ILE A 149 9.69 11.75 7.01
N SER A 150 8.85 11.02 7.75
CA SER A 150 7.42 10.90 7.43
C SER A 150 6.71 12.25 7.48
N ILE A 151 6.97 13.07 8.50
CA ILE A 151 6.38 14.42 8.61
C ILE A 151 6.83 15.31 7.45
N ILE A 152 8.13 15.32 7.13
CA ILE A 152 8.67 16.09 6.00
C ILE A 152 8.02 15.63 4.69
N SER A 153 7.85 14.33 4.50
CA SER A 153 7.23 13.76 3.29
C SER A 153 5.77 14.18 3.13
N VAL A 154 5.00 14.24 4.22
CA VAL A 154 3.63 14.78 4.20
C VAL A 154 3.63 16.24 3.76
N PHE A 155 4.52 17.06 4.34
CA PHE A 155 4.63 18.47 3.96
C PHE A 155 4.98 18.65 2.49
N LEU A 156 5.98 17.93 2.00
CA LEU A 156 6.39 17.97 0.59
C LEU A 156 5.25 17.51 -0.33
N TYR A 157 4.55 16.44 0.05
CA TYR A 157 3.42 15.92 -0.71
C TYR A 157 2.30 16.98 -0.85
N VAL A 158 1.94 17.66 0.24
CA VAL A 158 0.94 18.73 0.24
C VAL A 158 1.38 19.92 -0.61
N ILE A 159 2.64 20.38 -0.47
CA ILE A 159 3.18 21.52 -1.25
C ILE A 159 3.19 21.21 -2.74
N ILE A 160 3.64 20.01 -3.14
CA ILE A 160 3.68 19.60 -4.53
C ILE A 160 2.27 19.58 -5.12
N ASN A 161 1.30 18.98 -4.43
CA ASN A 161 -0.07 18.93 -4.92
C ASN A 161 -0.72 20.32 -4.97
N TYR A 162 -0.46 21.18 -4.01
CA TYR A 162 -0.97 22.56 -4.01
C TYR A 162 -0.38 23.39 -5.16
N LYS A 163 0.93 23.33 -5.38
CA LYS A 163 1.63 24.16 -6.37
C LYS A 163 1.30 23.77 -7.82
N TYR A 164 1.14 22.48 -8.08
CA TYR A 164 1.06 22.03 -9.47
C TYR A 164 -0.38 21.80 -9.93
N SER A 165 -1.39 21.95 -9.06
CA SER A 165 -2.81 21.64 -9.41
C SER A 165 -2.87 20.35 -10.25
N ILE A 166 -1.96 19.41 -9.91
CA ILE A 166 -1.65 18.25 -10.74
C ILE A 166 -2.92 17.45 -10.83
N ASN A 167 -3.50 17.50 -11.99
CA ASN A 167 -4.62 16.70 -12.41
C ASN A 167 -4.58 15.30 -11.80
N ASN A 168 -5.45 15.10 -10.83
CA ASN A 168 -6.18 13.87 -10.53
C ASN A 168 -5.42 12.59 -10.17
N TYR A 169 -4.12 12.43 -10.46
CA TYR A 169 -3.46 11.14 -10.22
C TYR A 169 -2.90 10.98 -8.81
N LEU A 170 -2.38 12.07 -8.22
CA LEU A 170 -1.87 12.07 -6.85
C LEU A 170 -2.97 12.38 -5.82
N ILE A 171 -4.04 13.08 -6.23
CA ILE A 171 -5.23 13.30 -5.39
C ILE A 171 -5.93 11.96 -5.13
N ILE A 172 -5.95 11.06 -6.10
CA ILE A 172 -6.45 9.69 -5.89
C ILE A 172 -5.72 9.02 -4.72
N GLY A 173 -4.41 9.26 -4.56
CA GLY A 173 -3.66 8.78 -3.41
C GLY A 173 -4.06 9.37 -2.05
N ILE A 174 -4.71 10.54 -2.00
CA ILE A 174 -5.25 11.12 -0.75
C ILE A 174 -6.63 10.52 -0.44
N PHE A 175 -7.37 10.12 -1.48
CA PHE A 175 -8.68 9.50 -1.37
C PHE A 175 -8.61 7.96 -1.38
N ILE A 176 -7.42 7.37 -1.52
CA ILE A 176 -7.09 5.98 -1.25
C ILE A 176 -6.35 5.89 0.09
#